data_938163ab16d2547caabff4a959637400
#
_entry.id   938163ab16d2547caabff4a959637400
#
_cell.length_a   1.000
_cell.length_b   1.000
_cell.length_c   1.000
_cell.angle_alpha   90.00
_cell.angle_beta   90.00
_cell.angle_gamma   90.00
#
_symmetry.space_group_name_H-M   'P 1'
#
loop_
_entity.id
_entity.type
_entity.pdbx_description
1 polymer ?
#
loop_
_entity_poly.entity_id
_entity_poly.type
_entity_poly.pdbx_seq_one_letter_code
_entity_poly.pdbx_strand_id
1 'polypeptide(L)'
;YMDSNGAMLTGYQKIENQWYYFNKSLEKIPNGALGYTGVTPIMGTSTLGKDRVTVVQKIVSHYTASGKLYPSNALNGVGVLGGTGGAPNIVTFCEMIYDEAVFENVRPEILYAQIMLETGYLQYGGDVEINQFNFGGLGATGNGVKGNSFIDVRTGIKAQVQHLKA
;
A
#
# COMPACT_ATOMS: atom_id res chain seq x y z
N TYR A 1 17.70 13.29 -5.94
CA TYR A 1 18.40 12.51 -6.99
C TYR A 1 17.93 12.98 -8.36
N MET A 2 18.87 13.05 -9.30
CA MET A 2 18.65 13.46 -10.68
C MET A 2 19.07 12.33 -11.59
N ASP A 3 18.41 12.22 -12.73
CA ASP A 3 18.86 11.33 -13.80
C ASP A 3 20.11 11.89 -14.52
N SER A 4 20.62 11.15 -15.50
CA SER A 4 21.79 11.56 -16.29
C SER A 4 21.60 12.85 -17.09
N ASN A 5 20.36 13.34 -17.25
CA ASN A 5 20.02 14.56 -17.94
C ASN A 5 19.75 15.74 -17.00
N GLY A 6 19.94 15.54 -15.69
CA GLY A 6 19.67 16.54 -14.67
C GLY A 6 18.20 16.70 -14.31
N ALA A 7 17.30 15.83 -14.79
CA ALA A 7 15.90 15.84 -14.41
C ALA A 7 15.72 15.13 -13.06
N MET A 8 14.85 15.71 -12.21
CA MET A 8 14.55 15.07 -10.94
C MET A 8 13.79 13.76 -11.12
N LEU A 9 14.28 12.73 -10.45
CA LEU A 9 13.62 11.43 -10.39
C LEU A 9 12.30 11.56 -9.62
N THR A 10 11.24 10.95 -10.15
CA THR A 10 9.92 10.87 -9.50
C THR A 10 9.43 9.43 -9.50
N GLY A 11 8.55 9.09 -8.55
CA GLY A 11 8.04 7.73 -8.41
C GLY A 11 9.06 6.77 -7.76
N TYR A 12 8.87 5.49 -7.98
CA TYR A 12 9.72 4.44 -7.44
C TYR A 12 11.06 4.36 -8.20
N GLN A 13 12.16 4.46 -7.46
CA GLN A 13 13.52 4.39 -8.02
C GLN A 13 14.38 3.45 -7.19
N LYS A 14 15.18 2.60 -7.86
CA LYS A 14 16.13 1.71 -7.20
C LYS A 14 17.52 2.36 -7.19
N ILE A 15 18.04 2.69 -6.01
CA ILE A 15 19.34 3.33 -5.81
C ILE A 15 20.15 2.46 -4.85
N GLU A 16 21.36 2.06 -5.26
CA GLU A 16 22.26 1.21 -4.46
C GLU A 16 21.57 -0.07 -3.92
N ASN A 17 20.79 -0.70 -4.79
CA ASN A 17 20.00 -1.91 -4.48
C ASN A 17 18.89 -1.72 -3.44
N GLN A 18 18.52 -0.47 -3.10
CA GLN A 18 17.42 -0.12 -2.22
C GLN A 18 16.36 0.69 -2.96
N TRP A 19 15.08 0.38 -2.73
CA TRP A 19 13.96 1.10 -3.34
C TRP A 19 13.62 2.37 -2.58
N TYR A 20 13.36 3.46 -3.35
CA TYR A 20 12.97 4.77 -2.85
C TYR A 20 11.76 5.29 -3.64
N TYR A 21 10.87 5.98 -2.97
CA TYR A 21 9.78 6.69 -3.60
C TYR A 21 10.02 8.19 -3.56
N PHE A 22 10.06 8.84 -4.73
CA PHE A 22 10.23 10.28 -4.88
C PHE A 22 8.89 10.93 -5.16
N ASN A 23 8.39 11.76 -4.25
CA ASN A 23 7.15 12.50 -4.41
C ASN A 23 7.31 13.61 -5.46
N LYS A 24 6.27 13.81 -6.27
CA LYS A 24 6.22 14.84 -7.32
C LYS A 24 6.04 16.26 -6.77
N SER A 25 5.63 16.43 -5.53
CA SER A 25 5.44 17.75 -4.90
C SER A 25 6.75 18.28 -4.35
N LEU A 26 7.44 19.05 -5.16
CA LEU A 26 8.36 20.07 -4.71
C LEU A 26 7.54 21.29 -4.26
N GLU A 27 6.77 21.16 -3.22
CA GLU A 27 6.33 22.35 -2.52
C GLU A 27 7.56 23.00 -1.89
N LYS A 28 7.84 24.24 -2.27
CA LYS A 28 8.82 25.09 -1.63
C LYS A 28 8.61 25.05 -0.12
N ILE A 29 9.52 24.37 0.59
CA ILE A 29 9.57 24.49 2.04
C ILE A 29 9.93 25.94 2.32
N PRO A 30 9.13 26.70 3.08
CA PRO A 30 9.48 28.04 3.47
C PRO A 30 10.82 28.01 4.21
N ASN A 31 11.75 28.90 3.81
CA ASN A 31 13.07 29.12 4.39
C ASN A 31 14.29 28.47 3.72
N GLY A 32 14.25 28.15 2.42
CA GLY A 32 15.48 27.95 1.65
C GLY A 32 16.31 26.70 1.99
N ALA A 33 15.88 25.88 2.91
CA ALA A 33 16.47 24.59 3.15
C ALA A 33 15.94 23.63 2.09
N LEU A 34 16.84 23.13 1.22
CA LEU A 34 16.60 21.93 0.44
C LEU A 34 16.51 20.74 1.42
N GLY A 35 15.44 20.72 2.20
CA GLY A 35 15.11 19.63 3.06
C GLY A 35 14.65 18.47 2.19
N TYR A 36 15.47 17.50 1.99
CA TYR A 36 15.13 16.19 1.47
C TYR A 36 14.19 15.48 2.43
N THR A 37 12.96 15.91 2.48
CA THR A 37 11.93 15.26 3.29
C THR A 37 11.14 14.22 2.48
N GLY A 38 11.56 13.91 1.26
CA GLY A 38 10.80 13.11 0.32
C GLY A 38 11.33 11.72 -0.02
N VAL A 39 12.48 11.31 0.51
CA VAL A 39 13.01 9.96 0.24
C VAL A 39 12.72 9.06 1.42
N THR A 40 11.65 8.30 1.30
CA THR A 40 11.33 7.30 2.31
C THR A 40 11.71 5.93 1.76
N PRO A 41 12.69 5.22 2.35
CA PRO A 41 12.98 3.86 1.95
C PRO A 41 11.72 3.00 2.07
N ILE A 42 11.39 2.24 1.03
CA ILE A 42 10.28 1.28 1.06
C ILE A 42 10.64 0.11 1.96
N MET A 43 11.93 -0.30 1.89
CA MET A 43 12.46 -1.42 2.63
C MET A 43 12.83 -1.02 4.06
N GLY A 44 12.76 -1.98 4.97
CA GLY A 44 13.21 -1.83 6.34
C GLY A 44 12.10 -1.87 7.38
N THR A 45 12.42 -1.41 8.58
CA THR A 45 11.50 -1.41 9.73
C THR A 45 10.57 -0.19 9.71
N SER A 46 9.39 -0.35 10.28
CA SER A 46 8.42 0.74 10.44
C SER A 46 8.99 1.93 11.20
N THR A 47 8.65 3.14 10.76
CA THR A 47 8.91 4.37 11.52
C THR A 47 7.78 4.74 12.48
N LEU A 48 6.65 4.04 12.39
CA LEU A 48 5.50 4.28 13.28
C LEU A 48 5.70 3.71 14.69
N GLY A 49 6.53 2.68 14.83
CA GLY A 49 6.79 2.01 16.10
C GLY A 49 7.73 0.82 15.94
N LYS A 50 8.17 0.26 17.09
CA LYS A 50 9.09 -0.88 17.11
C LYS A 50 8.38 -2.24 17.22
N ASP A 51 7.13 -2.23 17.63
CA ASP A 51 6.33 -3.44 17.85
C ASP A 51 5.07 -3.44 16.99
N ARG A 52 4.56 -4.64 16.73
CA ARG A 52 3.39 -4.91 15.90
C ARG A 52 2.15 -4.13 16.37
N VAL A 53 1.90 -4.14 17.68
CA VAL A 53 0.68 -3.55 18.25
C VAL A 53 0.66 -2.05 17.99
N THR A 54 1.76 -1.36 18.29
CA THR A 54 1.89 0.09 18.08
C THR A 54 1.72 0.47 16.62
N VAL A 55 2.36 -0.26 15.71
CA VAL A 55 2.27 0.03 14.27
C VAL A 55 0.86 -0.20 13.76
N VAL A 56 0.26 -1.34 14.08
CA VAL A 56 -1.12 -1.66 13.66
C VAL A 56 -2.11 -0.63 14.21
N GLN A 57 -2.02 -0.24 15.48
CA GLN A 57 -2.90 0.77 16.07
C GLN A 57 -2.80 2.12 15.35
N LYS A 58 -1.61 2.57 14.97
CA LYS A 58 -1.42 3.82 14.24
C LYS A 58 -2.02 3.77 12.84
N ILE A 59 -1.83 2.66 12.12
CA ILE A 59 -2.42 2.45 10.80
C ILE A 59 -3.96 2.42 10.90
N VAL A 60 -4.50 1.69 11.86
CA VAL A 60 -5.96 1.63 12.12
C VAL A 60 -6.51 3.02 12.45
N SER A 61 -5.82 3.77 13.31
CA SER A 61 -6.23 5.14 13.66
C SER A 61 -6.25 6.06 12.44
N HIS A 62 -5.27 5.93 11.56
CA HIS A 62 -5.22 6.69 10.31
C HIS A 62 -6.41 6.33 9.39
N TYR A 63 -6.73 5.04 9.23
CA TYR A 63 -7.90 4.62 8.46
C TYR A 63 -9.19 5.20 9.06
N THR A 64 -9.36 5.06 10.36
CA THR A 64 -10.55 5.56 11.08
C THR A 64 -10.72 7.07 10.91
N ALA A 65 -9.61 7.82 10.97
CA ALA A 65 -9.62 9.28 10.78
C ALA A 65 -10.04 9.71 9.36
N SER A 66 -9.93 8.82 8.37
CA SER A 66 -10.40 9.10 7.00
C SER A 66 -11.92 9.23 6.89
N GLY A 67 -12.66 8.74 7.89
CA GLY A 67 -14.13 8.69 7.90
C GLY A 67 -14.73 7.67 6.91
N LYS A 68 -13.91 6.88 6.23
CA LYS A 68 -14.40 5.84 5.31
C LYS A 68 -14.86 4.61 6.07
N LEU A 69 -15.99 4.04 5.63
CA LEU A 69 -16.49 2.80 6.20
C LEU A 69 -15.66 1.61 5.72
N TYR A 70 -15.30 0.75 6.66
CA TYR A 70 -14.61 -0.49 6.32
C TYR A 70 -15.61 -1.48 5.68
N PRO A 71 -15.31 -2.01 4.48
CA PRO A 71 -16.24 -2.88 3.73
C PRO A 71 -16.17 -4.34 4.24
N SER A 72 -16.55 -4.55 5.49
CA SER A 72 -16.44 -5.81 6.23
C SER A 72 -17.08 -6.99 5.47
N ASN A 73 -18.29 -6.81 4.95
CA ASN A 73 -19.03 -7.88 4.25
C ASN A 73 -18.27 -8.37 3.00
N ALA A 74 -17.62 -7.46 2.27
CA ALA A 74 -16.88 -7.81 1.07
C ALA A 74 -15.53 -8.48 1.42
N LEU A 75 -14.76 -7.88 2.35
CA LEU A 75 -13.43 -8.36 2.71
C LEU A 75 -13.44 -9.57 3.67
N ASN A 76 -14.59 -9.94 4.20
CA ASN A 76 -14.78 -11.20 4.94
C ASN A 76 -15.67 -12.21 4.18
N GLY A 77 -16.26 -11.77 3.08
CA GLY A 77 -17.13 -12.58 2.23
C GLY A 77 -16.39 -13.51 1.27
N VAL A 78 -17.14 -14.13 0.39
CA VAL A 78 -16.59 -15.02 -0.66
C VAL A 78 -16.12 -14.18 -1.83
N GLY A 79 -14.87 -14.37 -2.22
CA GLY A 79 -14.27 -13.70 -3.37
C GLY A 79 -14.58 -14.38 -4.70
N VAL A 80 -14.12 -13.77 -5.79
CA VAL A 80 -14.31 -14.26 -7.17
C VAL A 80 -13.82 -15.69 -7.37
N LEU A 81 -12.73 -16.07 -6.71
CA LEU A 81 -12.16 -17.42 -6.79
C LEU A 81 -12.74 -18.41 -5.78
N GLY A 82 -13.83 -18.04 -5.07
CA GLY A 82 -14.53 -18.91 -4.13
C GLY A 82 -13.91 -19.01 -2.74
N GLY A 83 -12.77 -18.38 -2.48
CA GLY A 83 -12.18 -18.32 -1.15
C GLY A 83 -12.83 -17.25 -0.28
N THR A 84 -12.76 -17.43 1.04
CA THR A 84 -13.24 -16.45 2.02
C THR A 84 -12.17 -15.39 2.27
N GLY A 85 -12.53 -14.11 2.23
CA GLY A 85 -11.58 -13.01 2.39
C GLY A 85 -10.82 -13.03 3.70
N GLY A 86 -11.49 -13.29 4.82
CA GLY A 86 -10.86 -13.51 6.13
C GLY A 86 -10.46 -12.23 6.87
N ALA A 87 -10.92 -11.05 6.41
CA ALA A 87 -10.65 -9.77 7.06
C ALA A 87 -11.96 -9.11 7.53
N PRO A 88 -12.53 -9.54 8.67
CA PRO A 88 -13.85 -9.08 9.14
C PRO A 88 -13.86 -7.61 9.60
N ASN A 89 -12.73 -7.03 9.89
CA ASN A 89 -12.61 -5.66 10.37
C ASN A 89 -11.26 -5.05 9.99
N ILE A 90 -11.16 -3.73 10.15
CA ILE A 90 -9.95 -2.97 9.80
C ILE A 90 -8.72 -3.38 10.62
N VAL A 91 -8.90 -3.83 11.85
CA VAL A 91 -7.77 -4.27 12.68
C VAL A 91 -7.14 -5.52 12.07
N THR A 92 -7.94 -6.55 11.78
CA THR A 92 -7.47 -7.78 11.12
C THR A 92 -6.81 -7.49 9.78
N PHE A 93 -7.39 -6.59 8.99
CA PHE A 93 -6.81 -6.16 7.71
C PHE A 93 -5.42 -5.52 7.89
N CYS A 94 -5.29 -4.59 8.83
CA CYS A 94 -4.02 -3.94 9.13
C CYS A 94 -2.98 -4.88 9.75
N GLU A 95 -3.43 -5.89 10.50
CA GLU A 95 -2.56 -6.96 10.99
C GLU A 95 -1.98 -7.79 9.84
N MET A 96 -2.77 -8.14 8.85
CA MET A 96 -2.30 -8.82 7.63
C MET A 96 -1.29 -7.95 6.87
N ILE A 97 -1.56 -6.64 6.72
CA ILE A 97 -0.61 -5.70 6.10
C ILE A 97 0.73 -5.72 6.85
N TYR A 98 0.69 -5.63 8.18
CA TYR A 98 1.90 -5.64 8.99
C TYR A 98 2.70 -6.93 8.79
N ASP A 99 2.03 -8.07 8.91
CA ASP A 99 2.66 -9.37 8.85
C ASP A 99 3.33 -9.62 7.49
N GLU A 100 2.61 -9.37 6.38
CA GLU A 100 3.14 -9.57 5.02
C GLU A 100 4.24 -8.55 4.68
N ALA A 101 4.11 -7.30 5.13
CA ALA A 101 5.14 -6.29 4.92
C ALA A 101 6.45 -6.63 5.64
N VAL A 102 6.37 -7.00 6.92
CA VAL A 102 7.54 -7.39 7.72
C VAL A 102 8.21 -8.64 7.16
N PHE A 103 7.40 -9.65 6.75
CA PHE A 103 7.92 -10.86 6.11
C PHE A 103 8.77 -10.55 4.86
N GLU A 104 8.33 -9.57 4.07
CA GLU A 104 9.02 -9.14 2.85
C GLU A 104 10.07 -8.04 3.10
N ASN A 105 10.33 -7.68 4.35
CA ASN A 105 11.21 -6.57 4.74
C ASN A 105 10.80 -5.23 4.10
N VAL A 106 9.51 -5.01 3.94
CA VAL A 106 8.91 -3.75 3.49
C VAL A 106 8.30 -3.04 4.71
N ARG A 107 8.33 -1.72 4.72
CA ARG A 107 7.74 -0.93 5.82
C ARG A 107 6.21 -1.03 5.75
N PRO A 108 5.53 -1.48 6.82
CA PRO A 108 4.08 -1.68 6.84
C PRO A 108 3.26 -0.44 6.46
N GLU A 109 3.70 0.74 6.91
CA GLU A 109 3.04 2.00 6.59
C GLU A 109 3.12 2.36 5.10
N ILE A 110 4.15 1.93 4.39
CA ILE A 110 4.29 2.16 2.95
C ILE A 110 3.33 1.24 2.18
N LEU A 111 3.30 -0.05 2.51
CA LEU A 111 2.35 -0.99 1.93
C LEU A 111 0.91 -0.52 2.18
N TYR A 112 0.59 -0.13 3.42
CA TYR A 112 -0.72 0.42 3.77
C TYR A 112 -1.07 1.66 2.94
N ALA A 113 -0.17 2.65 2.86
CA ALA A 113 -0.43 3.89 2.14
C ALA A 113 -0.71 3.62 0.66
N GLN A 114 0.03 2.71 0.04
CA GLN A 114 -0.18 2.33 -1.34
C GLN A 114 -1.53 1.63 -1.53
N ILE A 115 -1.87 0.65 -0.69
CA ILE A 115 -3.19 -0.01 -0.74
C ILE A 115 -4.31 1.03 -0.63
N MET A 116 -4.20 1.98 0.30
CA MET A 116 -5.22 3.03 0.46
C MET A 116 -5.34 3.92 -0.78
N LEU A 117 -4.20 4.28 -1.39
CA LEU A 117 -4.17 5.10 -2.59
C LEU A 117 -4.82 4.35 -3.79
N GLU A 118 -4.40 3.12 -4.04
CA GLU A 118 -4.85 2.31 -5.19
C GLU A 118 -6.32 1.93 -5.10
N THR A 119 -6.85 1.74 -3.90
CA THR A 119 -8.24 1.31 -3.68
C THR A 119 -9.19 2.44 -3.28
N GLY A 120 -8.70 3.68 -3.22
CA GLY A 120 -9.48 4.81 -2.69
C GLY A 120 -9.98 4.56 -1.26
N TYR A 121 -9.10 4.14 -0.36
CA TYR A 121 -9.43 3.71 1.02
C TYR A 121 -10.41 2.53 1.05
N LEU A 122 -10.16 1.50 0.27
CA LEU A 122 -10.96 0.28 0.16
C LEU A 122 -12.38 0.51 -0.38
N GLN A 123 -12.65 1.66 -0.99
CA GLN A 123 -13.96 1.95 -1.59
C GLN A 123 -14.05 1.48 -3.04
N TYR A 124 -12.90 1.31 -3.69
CA TYR A 124 -12.79 0.94 -5.11
C TYR A 124 -13.54 1.94 -6.03
N GLY A 125 -13.95 1.55 -7.21
CA GLY A 125 -14.67 2.44 -8.15
C GLY A 125 -14.08 2.44 -9.56
N GLY A 126 -13.01 1.65 -9.79
CA GLY A 126 -12.41 1.41 -11.10
C GLY A 126 -12.78 0.04 -11.66
N ASP A 127 -11.92 -0.48 -12.55
CA ASP A 127 -12.11 -1.78 -13.23
C ASP A 127 -11.94 -2.98 -12.28
N VAL A 128 -11.20 -2.81 -11.18
CA VAL A 128 -11.00 -3.84 -10.16
C VAL A 128 -12.14 -3.81 -9.15
N GLU A 129 -12.73 -4.96 -8.87
CA GLU A 129 -13.79 -5.14 -7.87
C GLU A 129 -13.21 -5.60 -6.54
N ILE A 130 -13.84 -5.19 -5.43
CA ILE A 130 -13.36 -5.48 -4.08
C ILE A 130 -13.25 -6.97 -3.77
N ASN A 131 -14.16 -7.80 -4.31
CA ASN A 131 -14.19 -9.25 -4.13
C ASN A 131 -13.11 -10.01 -4.95
N GLN A 132 -12.31 -9.29 -5.74
CA GLN A 132 -11.09 -9.84 -6.36
C GLN A 132 -9.93 -9.89 -5.37
N PHE A 133 -10.02 -9.21 -4.22
CA PHE A 133 -8.95 -9.05 -3.23
C PHE A 133 -7.64 -8.51 -3.84
N ASN A 134 -7.77 -7.68 -4.88
CA ASN A 134 -6.65 -7.07 -5.59
C ASN A 134 -6.44 -5.64 -5.09
N PHE A 135 -5.42 -5.43 -4.29
CA PHE A 135 -5.19 -4.17 -3.58
C PHE A 135 -4.23 -3.20 -4.30
N GLY A 136 -3.75 -3.56 -5.48
CA GLY A 136 -2.81 -2.73 -6.25
C GLY A 136 -3.13 -2.65 -7.74
N GLY A 137 -4.33 -3.06 -8.15
CA GLY A 137 -4.68 -3.06 -9.57
C GLY A 137 -3.84 -4.02 -10.42
N LEU A 138 -3.26 -5.05 -9.79
CA LEU A 138 -2.34 -5.96 -10.47
C LEU A 138 -3.00 -6.63 -11.68
N GLY A 139 -2.35 -6.52 -12.85
CA GLY A 139 -2.87 -7.04 -14.11
C GLY A 139 -4.03 -6.26 -14.72
N ALA A 140 -4.50 -5.18 -14.10
CA ALA A 140 -5.47 -4.27 -14.70
C ALA A 140 -4.76 -3.35 -15.73
N THR A 141 -5.34 -3.24 -16.91
CA THR A 141 -4.79 -2.41 -18.00
C THR A 141 -5.73 -1.27 -18.42
N GLY A 142 -6.79 -1.04 -17.64
CA GLY A 142 -7.84 -0.10 -17.98
C GLY A 142 -8.85 -0.68 -19.01
N ASN A 143 -9.78 0.15 -19.45
CA ASN A 143 -10.80 -0.20 -20.46
C ASN A 143 -11.65 -1.43 -20.09
N GLY A 144 -12.00 -1.61 -18.82
CA GLY A 144 -12.81 -2.73 -18.33
C GLY A 144 -12.04 -4.02 -18.06
N VAL A 145 -10.71 -4.02 -18.16
CA VAL A 145 -9.89 -5.19 -17.81
C VAL A 145 -9.73 -5.25 -16.28
N LYS A 146 -10.41 -6.20 -15.66
CA LYS A 146 -10.52 -6.31 -14.18
C LYS A 146 -9.23 -6.66 -13.45
N GLY A 147 -8.16 -7.05 -14.16
CA GLY A 147 -6.91 -7.50 -13.54
C GLY A 147 -7.02 -8.86 -12.84
N ASN A 148 -6.05 -9.16 -11.98
CA ASN A 148 -5.95 -10.44 -11.30
C ASN A 148 -6.95 -10.55 -10.14
N SER A 149 -7.34 -11.78 -9.80
CA SER A 149 -8.10 -12.10 -8.60
C SER A 149 -7.29 -13.01 -7.68
N PHE A 150 -7.46 -12.85 -6.36
CA PHE A 150 -6.76 -13.62 -5.34
C PHE A 150 -7.76 -14.43 -4.52
N ILE A 151 -7.28 -15.54 -3.92
CA ILE A 151 -8.15 -16.49 -3.21
C ILE A 151 -8.70 -15.90 -1.90
N ASP A 152 -7.93 -15.04 -1.23
CA ASP A 152 -8.28 -14.35 0.01
C ASP A 152 -7.56 -13.00 0.12
N VAL A 153 -7.92 -12.22 1.14
CA VAL A 153 -7.34 -10.89 1.41
C VAL A 153 -5.84 -10.96 1.67
N ARG A 154 -5.38 -11.95 2.46
CA ARG A 154 -3.96 -12.09 2.78
C ARG A 154 -3.12 -12.34 1.54
N THR A 155 -3.58 -13.22 0.64
CA THR A 155 -2.90 -13.51 -0.64
C THR A 155 -2.84 -12.27 -1.53
N GLY A 156 -3.90 -11.46 -1.58
CA GLY A 156 -3.91 -10.20 -2.31
C GLY A 156 -2.92 -9.18 -1.75
N ILE A 157 -2.85 -9.03 -0.42
CA ILE A 157 -1.88 -8.17 0.26
C ILE A 157 -0.44 -8.66 -0.01
N LYS A 158 -0.21 -9.98 0.07
CA LYS A 158 1.09 -10.59 -0.25
C LYS A 158 1.51 -10.29 -1.69
N ALA A 159 0.61 -10.45 -2.66
CA ALA A 159 0.91 -10.13 -4.05
C ALA A 159 1.29 -8.66 -4.22
N GLN A 160 0.60 -7.74 -3.53
CA GLN A 160 0.90 -6.32 -3.57
C GLN A 160 2.28 -5.99 -2.98
N VAL A 161 2.64 -6.56 -1.83
CA VAL A 161 3.96 -6.29 -1.24
C VAL A 161 5.10 -6.88 -2.09
N GLN A 162 4.87 -8.03 -2.72
CA GLN A 162 5.84 -8.61 -3.64
C GLN A 162 6.02 -7.77 -4.90
N HIS A 163 4.93 -7.20 -5.42
CA HIS A 163 4.99 -6.25 -6.54
C HIS A 163 5.77 -4.99 -6.18
N LEU A 164 5.66 -4.50 -4.95
CA LEU A 164 6.46 -3.37 -4.47
C LEU A 164 7.97 -3.63 -4.47
N LYS A 165 8.39 -4.89 -4.37
CA LYS A 165 9.80 -5.29 -4.33
C LYS A 165 10.38 -5.57 -5.71
N ALA A 166 9.55 -5.88 -6.71
CA ALA A 166 9.97 -6.28 -8.04
C ALA A 166 10.49 -5.11 -8.87
#